data_a218efe9379516b4397b0c7045a0a5e3
#
_entry.id   a218efe9379516b4397b0c7045a0a5e3
#
_cell.length_a   1.000
_cell.length_b   1.000
_cell.length_c   1.000
_cell.angle_alpha   90.00
_cell.angle_beta   90.00
_cell.angle_gamma   90.00
#
_symmetry.space_group_name_H-M   'P 1'
#
loop_
_entity.id
_entity.type
_entity.pdbx_description
1 polymer ?
#
loop_
_entity_poly.entity_id
_entity_poly.type
_entity_poly.pdbx_seq_one_letter_code
_entity_poly.pdbx_strand_id
1 'polypeptide(L)'
;MPVVDVRHPLVKHKIGLLRDQEISTKKFRELTNELARLLAYEATADFPLEKTIVQSWSGPAETEQISGKKVTIVPILRAGLGMLDGVLDMIPSAKVSVVGLSRNHETLQPENYFEKFVGKLDERTALIIDPMLATAGSMIATVTLLKQRGCKDIRALVLVAAPEGVKALHAAHPDVRCWAAAIDSHLNEVGYIIPGLGDAGDKIFGTK
;
A
#
# COMPACT_ATOMS: atom_id res chain seq x y z
N MET A 1 8.65 -14.09 -5.84
CA MET A 1 8.00 -13.21 -6.83
C MET A 1 7.87 -11.84 -6.23
N PRO A 2 8.22 -10.76 -6.92
CA PRO A 2 8.19 -9.42 -6.34
C PRO A 2 6.79 -8.86 -6.14
N VAL A 3 5.79 -9.31 -6.94
CA VAL A 3 4.40 -8.89 -6.79
C VAL A 3 3.48 -10.09 -6.61
N VAL A 4 2.64 -10.02 -5.58
CA VAL A 4 1.61 -11.02 -5.25
C VAL A 4 0.28 -10.52 -5.79
N ASP A 5 -0.29 -11.20 -6.80
CA ASP A 5 -1.68 -10.99 -7.23
C ASP A 5 -2.60 -11.69 -6.22
N VAL A 6 -3.31 -10.91 -5.41
CA VAL A 6 -4.21 -11.42 -4.37
C VAL A 6 -5.51 -11.92 -5.01
N ARG A 7 -5.57 -13.24 -5.26
CA ARG A 7 -6.67 -13.87 -6.02
C ARG A 7 -7.89 -14.29 -5.17
N HIS A 8 -8.03 -13.72 -3.97
CA HIS A 8 -9.16 -14.01 -3.11
C HIS A 8 -10.50 -13.54 -3.75
N PRO A 9 -11.59 -14.34 -3.73
CA PRO A 9 -12.87 -13.98 -4.37
C PRO A 9 -13.43 -12.63 -3.90
N LEU A 10 -13.34 -12.28 -2.61
CA LEU A 10 -13.77 -10.98 -2.11
C LEU A 10 -12.96 -9.82 -2.70
N VAL A 11 -11.66 -10.01 -2.90
CA VAL A 11 -10.80 -9.00 -3.53
C VAL A 11 -11.22 -8.79 -4.97
N LYS A 12 -11.39 -9.87 -5.74
CA LYS A 12 -11.83 -9.79 -7.15
C LYS A 12 -13.21 -9.15 -7.29
N HIS A 13 -14.16 -9.50 -6.41
CA HIS A 13 -15.49 -8.89 -6.39
C HIS A 13 -15.42 -7.38 -6.16
N LYS A 14 -14.68 -6.94 -5.13
CA LYS A 14 -14.56 -5.52 -4.77
C LYS A 14 -13.83 -4.71 -5.85
N ILE A 15 -12.79 -5.25 -6.45
CA ILE A 15 -12.11 -4.63 -7.60
C ILE A 15 -13.09 -4.49 -8.78
N GLY A 16 -13.91 -5.50 -9.05
CA GLY A 16 -14.93 -5.42 -10.09
C GLY A 16 -15.89 -4.23 -9.87
N LEU A 17 -16.35 -4.04 -8.63
CA LEU A 17 -17.20 -2.89 -8.28
C LEU A 17 -16.50 -1.54 -8.40
N LEU A 18 -15.19 -1.45 -8.08
CA LEU A 18 -14.41 -0.22 -8.22
C LEU A 18 -14.25 0.24 -9.67
N ARG A 19 -14.36 -0.69 -10.64
CA ARG A 19 -14.21 -0.38 -12.06
C ARG A 19 -15.44 0.30 -12.68
N ASP A 20 -16.56 0.34 -11.95
CA ASP A 20 -17.75 1.00 -12.44
C ASP A 20 -17.47 2.50 -12.68
N GLN A 21 -17.78 2.98 -13.89
CA GLN A 21 -17.56 4.36 -14.27
C GLN A 21 -18.43 5.32 -13.44
N GLU A 22 -19.65 4.91 -13.13
CA GLU A 22 -20.66 5.70 -12.41
C GLU A 22 -20.56 5.54 -10.87
N ILE A 23 -19.50 4.90 -10.37
CA ILE A 23 -19.30 4.72 -8.94
C ILE A 23 -19.22 6.06 -8.22
N SER A 24 -20.01 6.23 -7.15
CA SER A 24 -19.94 7.44 -6.34
C SER A 24 -18.64 7.51 -5.54
N THR A 25 -18.15 8.73 -5.26
CA THR A 25 -16.98 8.99 -4.40
C THR A 25 -17.09 8.28 -3.05
N LYS A 26 -18.29 8.29 -2.44
CA LYS A 26 -18.52 7.57 -1.18
C LYS A 26 -18.23 6.08 -1.33
N LYS A 27 -18.83 5.44 -2.34
CA LYS A 27 -18.70 4.00 -2.56
C LYS A 27 -17.28 3.61 -2.96
N PHE A 28 -16.61 4.45 -3.76
CA PHE A 28 -15.21 4.25 -4.13
C PHE A 28 -14.30 4.25 -2.88
N ARG A 29 -14.47 5.21 -1.95
CA ARG A 29 -13.72 5.26 -0.68
C ARG A 29 -13.98 4.04 0.20
N GLU A 30 -15.24 3.63 0.36
CA GLU A 30 -15.61 2.45 1.15
C GLU A 30 -14.90 1.20 0.62
N LEU A 31 -15.01 0.93 -0.68
CA LEU A 31 -14.37 -0.24 -1.31
C LEU A 31 -12.85 -0.18 -1.28
N THR A 32 -12.25 1.02 -1.48
CA THR A 32 -10.81 1.24 -1.34
C THR A 32 -10.33 0.86 0.06
N ASN A 33 -11.06 1.28 1.08
CA ASN A 33 -10.77 0.99 2.48
C ASN A 33 -10.91 -0.51 2.81
N GLU A 34 -11.98 -1.15 2.32
CA GLU A 34 -12.20 -2.59 2.47
C GLU A 34 -11.10 -3.43 1.80
N LEU A 35 -10.66 -3.03 0.59
CA LEU A 35 -9.55 -3.69 -0.10
C LEU A 35 -8.23 -3.49 0.63
N ALA A 36 -8.00 -2.30 1.18
CA ALA A 36 -6.80 -2.02 1.97
C ALA A 36 -6.67 -2.95 3.19
N ARG A 37 -7.79 -3.26 3.87
CA ARG A 37 -7.83 -4.26 4.96
C ARG A 37 -7.41 -5.64 4.47
N LEU A 38 -8.00 -6.11 3.36
CA LEU A 38 -7.70 -7.44 2.82
C LEU A 38 -6.24 -7.55 2.36
N LEU A 39 -5.71 -6.51 1.73
CA LEU A 39 -4.30 -6.46 1.34
C LEU A 39 -3.36 -6.42 2.55
N ALA A 40 -3.70 -5.67 3.61
CA ALA A 40 -2.94 -5.62 4.83
C ALA A 40 -2.91 -6.98 5.54
N TYR A 41 -4.02 -7.70 5.57
CA TYR A 41 -4.11 -9.06 6.10
C TYR A 41 -3.13 -10.01 5.37
N GLU A 42 -3.17 -10.03 4.04
CA GLU A 42 -2.27 -10.85 3.23
C GLU A 42 -0.80 -10.44 3.39
N ALA A 43 -0.53 -9.13 3.43
CA ALA A 43 0.83 -8.61 3.50
C ALA A 43 1.49 -8.81 4.87
N THR A 44 0.73 -9.17 5.89
CA THR A 44 1.23 -9.40 7.26
C THR A 44 1.21 -10.88 7.67
N ALA A 45 0.83 -11.78 6.77
CA ALA A 45 0.68 -13.21 7.06
C ALA A 45 1.98 -13.90 7.53
N ASP A 46 3.14 -13.34 7.23
CA ASP A 46 4.46 -13.84 7.62
C ASP A 46 5.13 -13.02 8.74
N PHE A 47 4.37 -12.19 9.44
CA PHE A 47 4.93 -11.48 10.59
C PHE A 47 5.37 -12.46 11.69
N PRO A 48 6.57 -12.27 12.23
CA PRO A 48 7.04 -13.15 13.30
C PRO A 48 6.20 -12.99 14.57
N LEU A 49 5.91 -14.13 15.20
CA LEU A 49 5.23 -14.18 16.49
C LEU A 49 6.23 -14.50 17.60
N GLU A 50 6.00 -13.98 18.78
CA GLU A 50 6.72 -14.30 20.01
C GLU A 50 5.77 -14.83 21.08
N LYS A 51 6.22 -15.82 21.85
CA LYS A 51 5.47 -16.36 22.96
C LYS A 51 5.46 -15.39 24.13
N THR A 52 4.32 -15.24 24.76
CA THR A 52 4.14 -14.40 25.95
C THR A 52 3.13 -15.06 26.89
N ILE A 53 3.17 -14.68 28.18
CA ILE A 53 2.19 -15.13 29.17
C ILE A 53 1.25 -13.96 29.47
N VAL A 54 -0.03 -14.19 29.32
CA VAL A 54 -1.08 -13.24 29.71
C VAL A 54 -1.88 -13.79 30.86
N GLN A 55 -2.41 -12.90 31.70
CA GLN A 55 -3.38 -13.28 32.74
C GLN A 55 -4.75 -13.42 32.10
N SER A 56 -5.19 -14.66 31.91
CA SER A 56 -6.51 -15.03 31.39
C SER A 56 -7.55 -15.07 32.53
N TRP A 57 -8.82 -15.18 32.19
CA TRP A 57 -9.91 -15.35 33.18
C TRP A 57 -9.78 -16.62 34.03
N SER A 58 -9.12 -17.65 33.51
CA SER A 58 -8.89 -18.95 34.16
C SER A 58 -7.49 -19.09 34.79
N GLY A 59 -6.67 -18.05 34.78
CA GLY A 59 -5.29 -18.05 35.25
C GLY A 59 -4.27 -17.72 34.15
N PRO A 60 -2.95 -17.88 34.39
CA PRO A 60 -1.92 -17.62 33.39
C PRO A 60 -2.08 -18.51 32.16
N ALA A 61 -1.99 -17.92 30.96
CA ALA A 61 -2.07 -18.63 29.70
C ALA A 61 -0.93 -18.22 28.75
N GLU A 62 -0.25 -19.21 28.16
CA GLU A 62 0.71 -18.96 27.08
C GLU A 62 -0.05 -18.56 25.80
N THR A 63 0.39 -17.51 25.15
CA THR A 63 -0.17 -16.99 23.90
C THR A 63 0.92 -16.49 22.98
N GLU A 64 0.57 -16.12 21.75
CA GLU A 64 1.48 -15.56 20.76
C GLU A 64 1.08 -14.13 20.41
N GLN A 65 2.04 -13.25 20.25
CA GLN A 65 1.85 -11.86 19.84
C GLN A 65 2.82 -11.53 18.71
N ILE A 66 2.44 -10.56 17.85
CA ILE A 66 3.33 -10.06 16.82
C ILE A 66 4.60 -9.50 17.48
N SER A 67 5.74 -10.06 17.11
CA SER A 67 7.04 -9.65 17.64
C SER A 67 7.35 -8.20 17.27
N GLY A 68 7.81 -7.43 18.24
CA GLY A 68 8.36 -6.09 18.04
C GLY A 68 7.37 -4.95 17.82
N LYS A 69 6.12 -5.16 17.43
CA LYS A 69 5.06 -4.13 17.23
C LYS A 69 5.51 -2.86 16.46
N LYS A 70 6.43 -2.99 15.50
CA LYS A 70 7.10 -1.84 14.88
C LYS A 70 6.71 -1.70 13.42
N VAL A 71 5.45 -1.37 13.17
CA VAL A 71 4.94 -1.08 11.83
C VAL A 71 4.81 0.43 11.62
N THR A 72 5.16 0.91 10.44
CA THR A 72 4.78 2.24 9.95
C THR A 72 4.04 2.11 8.63
N ILE A 73 2.88 2.77 8.53
CA ILE A 73 2.13 2.88 7.28
C ILE A 73 2.61 4.14 6.58
N VAL A 74 2.84 4.05 5.28
CA VAL A 74 3.41 5.14 4.48
C VAL A 74 2.50 5.44 3.29
N PRO A 75 1.42 6.24 3.48
CA PRO A 75 0.62 6.70 2.36
C PRO A 75 1.43 7.63 1.45
N ILE A 76 1.37 7.37 0.14
CA ILE A 76 1.84 8.30 -0.86
C ILE A 76 0.70 9.29 -1.13
N LEU A 77 0.95 10.58 -0.83
CA LEU A 77 -0.06 11.62 -1.03
C LEU A 77 -0.31 11.85 -2.54
N ARG A 78 -1.54 12.11 -2.91
CA ARG A 78 -2.77 12.20 -2.09
C ARG A 78 -3.49 10.86 -1.97
N ALA A 79 -3.50 10.05 -3.05
CA ALA A 79 -4.38 8.89 -3.23
C ALA A 79 -4.19 7.80 -2.15
N GLY A 80 -2.97 7.60 -1.64
CA GLY A 80 -2.69 6.65 -0.57
C GLY A 80 -3.48 6.88 0.73
N LEU A 81 -3.93 8.11 0.98
CA LEU A 81 -4.79 8.41 2.15
C LEU A 81 -6.11 7.64 2.13
N GLY A 82 -6.65 7.32 0.94
CA GLY A 82 -7.88 6.54 0.83
C GLY A 82 -7.77 5.11 1.34
N MET A 83 -6.55 4.58 1.48
CA MET A 83 -6.27 3.25 2.00
C MET A 83 -5.91 3.26 3.50
N LEU A 84 -5.61 4.42 4.07
CA LEU A 84 -4.98 4.53 5.39
C LEU A 84 -5.83 3.94 6.51
N ASP A 85 -7.10 4.33 6.60
CA ASP A 85 -7.99 3.88 7.66
C ASP A 85 -8.16 2.35 7.63
N GLY A 86 -8.25 1.75 6.43
CA GLY A 86 -8.37 0.30 6.29
C GLY A 86 -7.16 -0.45 6.82
N VAL A 87 -5.96 0.06 6.60
CA VAL A 87 -4.74 -0.55 7.15
C VAL A 87 -4.62 -0.30 8.67
N LEU A 88 -5.01 0.89 9.16
CA LEU A 88 -5.04 1.19 10.60
C LEU A 88 -6.06 0.34 11.36
N ASP A 89 -7.21 0.02 10.76
CA ASP A 89 -8.19 -0.90 11.36
C ASP A 89 -7.60 -2.30 11.60
N MET A 90 -6.72 -2.76 10.69
CA MET A 90 -6.03 -4.06 10.82
C MET A 90 -4.85 -3.99 11.77
N ILE A 91 -4.13 -2.86 11.82
CA ILE A 91 -2.94 -2.67 12.66
C ILE A 91 -3.07 -1.37 13.45
N PRO A 92 -3.94 -1.29 14.47
CA PRO A 92 -4.26 -0.04 15.18
C PRO A 92 -3.07 0.60 15.90
N SER A 93 -2.05 -0.20 16.21
CA SER A 93 -0.81 0.28 16.88
C SER A 93 0.25 0.80 15.89
N ALA A 94 0.02 0.71 14.58
CA ALA A 94 0.94 1.20 13.58
C ALA A 94 1.14 2.71 13.70
N LYS A 95 2.35 3.17 13.41
CA LYS A 95 2.64 4.59 13.25
C LYS A 95 2.42 5.00 11.80
N VAL A 96 2.22 6.29 11.55
CA VAL A 96 2.03 6.80 10.19
C VAL A 96 3.21 7.71 9.83
N SER A 97 3.87 7.36 8.75
CA SER A 97 4.81 8.22 8.03
C SER A 97 4.12 8.71 6.75
N VAL A 98 4.47 9.86 6.23
CA VAL A 98 3.79 10.42 5.05
C VAL A 98 4.83 10.87 4.04
N VAL A 99 4.58 10.57 2.76
CA VAL A 99 5.39 11.04 1.62
C VAL A 99 4.48 11.72 0.61
N GLY A 100 4.79 12.96 0.28
CA GLY A 100 4.11 13.75 -0.75
C GLY A 100 5.00 13.86 -1.99
N LEU A 101 4.52 13.31 -3.10
CA LEU A 101 5.22 13.34 -4.38
C LEU A 101 4.33 14.01 -5.43
N SER A 102 4.90 14.91 -6.20
CA SER A 102 4.30 15.47 -7.41
C SER A 102 5.10 15.05 -8.63
N ARG A 103 4.45 15.02 -9.78
CA ARG A 103 5.16 14.79 -11.03
C ARG A 103 5.63 16.13 -11.57
N ASN A 104 6.92 16.28 -11.76
CA ASN A 104 7.46 17.43 -12.48
C ASN A 104 6.95 17.43 -13.92
N HIS A 105 6.37 18.55 -14.37
CA HIS A 105 5.76 18.64 -15.68
C HIS A 105 6.77 18.64 -16.83
N GLU A 106 8.01 19.09 -16.57
CA GLU A 106 9.09 19.17 -17.57
C GLU A 106 9.87 17.87 -17.66
N THR A 107 10.31 17.34 -16.49
CA THR A 107 11.18 16.15 -16.44
C THR A 107 10.41 14.83 -16.34
N LEU A 108 9.09 14.89 -16.04
CA LEU A 108 8.21 13.77 -15.75
C LEU A 108 8.68 12.89 -14.58
N GLN A 109 9.69 13.34 -13.83
CA GLN A 109 10.20 12.65 -12.64
C GLN A 109 9.39 13.00 -11.40
N PRO A 110 9.32 12.06 -10.42
CA PRO A 110 8.70 12.37 -9.13
C PRO A 110 9.56 13.36 -8.34
N GLU A 111 8.95 14.45 -7.90
CA GLU A 111 9.54 15.43 -6.98
C GLU A 111 8.92 15.30 -5.60
N ASN A 112 9.79 15.20 -4.59
CA ASN A 112 9.37 15.16 -3.20
C ASN A 112 9.09 16.59 -2.70
N TYR A 113 7.81 16.89 -2.40
CA TYR A 113 7.41 18.18 -1.83
C TYR A 113 7.10 18.11 -0.33
N PHE A 114 6.91 16.91 0.22
CA PHE A 114 6.63 16.71 1.63
C PHE A 114 7.03 15.32 2.10
N GLU A 115 7.69 15.26 3.25
CA GLU A 115 7.95 14.00 3.94
C GLU A 115 7.95 14.18 5.45
N LYS A 116 7.35 13.23 6.14
CA LYS A 116 7.41 13.14 7.59
C LYS A 116 7.50 11.68 8.00
N PHE A 117 8.64 11.28 8.52
CA PHE A 117 8.89 9.91 8.96
C PHE A 117 8.90 9.78 10.47
N VAL A 118 8.43 8.63 10.95
CA VAL A 118 8.58 8.24 12.35
C VAL A 118 10.03 7.86 12.65
N GLY A 119 10.44 7.98 13.91
CA GLY A 119 11.78 7.55 14.32
C GLY A 119 11.97 6.03 14.26
N LYS A 120 13.23 5.59 14.24
CA LYS A 120 13.66 4.19 14.27
C LYS A 120 13.07 3.37 13.11
N LEU A 121 13.20 3.86 11.89
CA LEU A 121 12.75 3.14 10.69
C LEU A 121 13.53 1.84 10.46
N ASP A 122 14.76 1.76 10.92
CA ASP A 122 15.62 0.57 10.89
C ASP A 122 15.08 -0.62 11.69
N GLU A 123 14.17 -0.35 12.64
CA GLU A 123 13.51 -1.35 13.48
C GLU A 123 12.05 -1.62 13.02
N ARG A 124 11.58 -1.05 11.91
CA ARG A 124 10.17 -1.11 11.49
C ARG A 124 9.98 -1.80 10.15
N THR A 125 8.86 -2.48 9.99
CA THR A 125 8.30 -2.81 8.69
C THR A 125 7.54 -1.59 8.16
N ALA A 126 7.88 -1.11 6.98
CA ALA A 126 7.16 -0.04 6.31
C ALA A 126 6.14 -0.64 5.33
N LEU A 127 4.85 -0.32 5.51
CA LEU A 127 3.77 -0.65 4.59
C LEU A 127 3.46 0.60 3.76
N ILE A 128 3.99 0.67 2.54
CA ILE A 128 3.65 1.74 1.59
C ILE A 128 2.27 1.45 1.02
N ILE A 129 1.41 2.46 0.98
CA ILE A 129 0.06 2.34 0.43
C ILE A 129 -0.16 3.40 -0.66
N ASP A 130 -0.55 2.92 -1.83
CA ASP A 130 -0.92 3.73 -2.99
C ASP A 130 -1.91 2.93 -3.85
N PRO A 131 -3.05 3.46 -4.27
CA PRO A 131 -4.00 2.72 -5.10
C PRO A 131 -3.44 2.21 -6.43
N MET A 132 -2.45 2.89 -7.01
CA MET A 132 -2.03 2.67 -8.39
C MET A 132 -0.52 2.41 -8.50
N LEU A 133 -0.14 1.25 -9.04
CA LEU A 133 1.24 1.00 -9.49
C LEU A 133 1.29 1.05 -11.03
N ALA A 134 1.29 2.27 -11.58
CA ALA A 134 1.34 2.51 -13.03
C ALA A 134 2.77 2.41 -13.56
N THR A 135 3.51 3.52 -13.61
CA THR A 135 4.92 3.57 -14.02
C THR A 135 5.90 3.23 -12.89
N ALA A 136 5.41 3.12 -11.67
CA ALA A 136 6.16 2.91 -10.42
C ALA A 136 7.04 4.08 -9.96
N GLY A 137 7.08 5.22 -10.63
CA GLY A 137 7.97 6.33 -10.27
C GLY A 137 7.82 6.76 -8.80
N SER A 138 6.59 7.04 -8.34
CA SER A 138 6.32 7.43 -6.94
C SER A 138 6.67 6.33 -5.94
N MET A 139 6.37 5.07 -6.28
CA MET A 139 6.68 3.92 -5.42
C MET A 139 8.20 3.76 -5.27
N ILE A 140 8.96 3.81 -6.37
CA ILE A 140 10.43 3.70 -6.37
C ILE A 140 11.05 4.83 -5.56
N ALA A 141 10.59 6.07 -5.75
CA ALA A 141 11.08 7.22 -4.99
C ALA A 141 10.82 7.04 -3.49
N THR A 142 9.61 6.60 -3.10
CA THR A 142 9.26 6.35 -1.69
C THR A 142 10.11 5.24 -1.07
N VAL A 143 10.32 4.13 -1.78
CA VAL A 143 11.20 3.04 -1.32
C VAL A 143 12.63 3.53 -1.13
N THR A 144 13.16 4.32 -2.09
CA THR A 144 14.49 4.90 -2.01
C THR A 144 14.64 5.79 -0.75
N LEU A 145 13.66 6.67 -0.49
CA LEU A 145 13.63 7.51 0.71
C LEU A 145 13.63 6.70 2.02
N LEU A 146 12.85 5.63 2.09
CA LEU A 146 12.80 4.75 3.26
C LEU A 146 14.13 4.01 3.48
N LYS A 147 14.75 3.48 2.41
CA LYS A 147 16.05 2.82 2.49
C LYS A 147 17.17 3.78 2.92
N GLN A 148 17.18 5.00 2.41
CA GLN A 148 18.12 6.05 2.82
C GLN A 148 18.02 6.36 4.33
N ARG A 149 16.86 6.12 4.95
CA ARG A 149 16.61 6.28 6.40
C ARG A 149 16.78 4.98 7.19
N GLY A 150 17.35 3.95 6.57
CA GLY A 150 17.69 2.68 7.21
C GLY A 150 16.56 1.65 7.30
N CYS A 151 15.38 1.90 6.69
CA CYS A 151 14.31 0.91 6.68
C CYS A 151 14.73 -0.34 5.88
N LYS A 152 14.58 -1.53 6.48
CA LYS A 152 15.07 -2.81 5.91
C LYS A 152 13.94 -3.69 5.38
N ASP A 153 12.77 -3.68 6.02
CA ASP A 153 11.58 -4.43 5.57
C ASP A 153 10.56 -3.44 5.03
N ILE A 154 10.40 -3.44 3.70
CA ILE A 154 9.52 -2.53 2.98
C ILE A 154 8.56 -3.37 2.14
N ARG A 155 7.26 -3.11 2.31
CA ARG A 155 6.17 -3.78 1.62
C ARG A 155 5.27 -2.73 0.97
N ALA A 156 4.73 -3.02 -0.20
CA ALA A 156 3.81 -2.15 -0.91
C ALA A 156 2.43 -2.80 -1.06
N LEU A 157 1.37 -2.02 -0.86
CA LEU A 157 -0.02 -2.43 -1.05
C LEU A 157 -0.63 -1.52 -2.12
N VAL A 158 -1.15 -2.13 -3.20
CA VAL A 158 -1.77 -1.40 -4.30
C VAL A 158 -3.08 -2.05 -4.72
N LEU A 159 -4.05 -1.25 -5.16
CA LEU A 159 -5.32 -1.80 -5.65
C LEU A 159 -5.14 -2.38 -7.05
N VAL A 160 -4.53 -1.63 -7.96
CA VAL A 160 -4.23 -2.11 -9.31
C VAL A 160 -2.78 -1.82 -9.69
N ALA A 161 -2.18 -2.73 -10.43
CA ALA A 161 -0.82 -2.63 -10.95
C ALA A 161 -0.79 -2.87 -12.45
N ALA A 162 0.08 -2.17 -13.16
CA ALA A 162 0.44 -2.49 -14.55
C ALA A 162 1.71 -3.35 -14.58
N PRO A 163 1.85 -4.27 -15.56
CA PRO A 163 3.06 -5.08 -15.73
C PRO A 163 4.34 -4.23 -15.85
N GLU A 164 4.24 -3.08 -16.49
CA GLU A 164 5.35 -2.13 -16.66
C GLU A 164 5.83 -1.59 -15.31
N GLY A 165 4.88 -1.20 -14.43
CA GLY A 165 5.20 -0.73 -13.08
C GLY A 165 5.77 -1.84 -12.20
N VAL A 166 5.22 -3.05 -12.30
CA VAL A 166 5.76 -4.24 -11.62
C VAL A 166 7.21 -4.48 -12.01
N LYS A 167 7.49 -4.46 -13.32
CA LYS A 167 8.84 -4.65 -13.85
C LYS A 167 9.80 -3.54 -13.39
N ALA A 168 9.36 -2.28 -13.44
CA ALA A 168 10.18 -1.13 -13.04
C ALA A 168 10.49 -1.16 -11.53
N LEU A 169 9.50 -1.44 -10.68
CA LEU A 169 9.71 -1.57 -9.24
C LEU A 169 10.68 -2.70 -8.91
N HIS A 170 10.51 -3.86 -9.55
CA HIS A 170 11.40 -5.01 -9.33
C HIS A 170 12.82 -4.75 -9.81
N ALA A 171 13.01 -4.05 -10.92
CA ALA A 171 14.34 -3.69 -11.41
C ALA A 171 15.06 -2.73 -10.47
N ALA A 172 14.35 -1.76 -9.89
CA ALA A 172 14.91 -0.78 -8.96
C ALA A 172 15.12 -1.34 -7.54
N HIS A 173 14.16 -2.15 -7.06
CA HIS A 173 14.11 -2.67 -5.69
C HIS A 173 13.64 -4.13 -5.66
N PRO A 174 14.50 -5.10 -6.01
CA PRO A 174 14.13 -6.52 -6.11
C PRO A 174 13.77 -7.17 -4.77
N ASP A 175 14.15 -6.55 -3.66
CA ASP A 175 13.89 -6.96 -2.28
C ASP A 175 12.53 -6.48 -1.75
N VAL A 176 11.86 -5.56 -2.44
CA VAL A 176 10.55 -5.05 -2.01
C VAL A 176 9.43 -5.97 -2.51
N ARG A 177 8.58 -6.41 -1.58
CA ARG A 177 7.39 -7.20 -1.90
C ARG A 177 6.19 -6.28 -2.08
N CYS A 178 5.37 -6.53 -3.10
CA CYS A 178 4.18 -5.77 -3.39
C CYS A 178 2.96 -6.70 -3.46
N TRP A 179 1.86 -6.33 -2.82
CA TRP A 179 0.57 -7.00 -2.91
C TRP A 179 -0.38 -6.14 -3.72
N ALA A 180 -0.89 -6.71 -4.81
CA ALA A 180 -1.85 -6.06 -5.69
C ALA A 180 -3.20 -6.78 -5.65
N ALA A 181 -4.31 -6.05 -5.54
CA ALA A 181 -5.64 -6.64 -5.65
C ALA A 181 -5.96 -7.06 -7.08
N ALA A 182 -5.34 -6.42 -8.08
CA ALA A 182 -5.32 -6.88 -9.47
C ALA A 182 -4.03 -6.43 -10.18
N ILE A 183 -3.55 -7.28 -11.09
CA ILE A 183 -2.55 -6.91 -12.10
C ILE A 183 -3.32 -6.80 -13.41
N ASP A 184 -3.32 -5.60 -13.98
CA ASP A 184 -4.07 -5.26 -15.19
C ASP A 184 -3.24 -5.50 -16.47
N SER A 185 -3.78 -5.13 -17.63
CA SER A 185 -3.21 -5.53 -18.92
C SER A 185 -1.94 -4.75 -19.27
N HIS A 186 -1.99 -3.43 -19.24
CA HIS A 186 -0.90 -2.55 -19.70
C HIS A 186 -1.16 -1.09 -19.31
N LEU A 187 -0.19 -0.22 -19.60
CA LEU A 187 -0.36 1.23 -19.59
C LEU A 187 -0.72 1.73 -20.99
N ASN A 188 -1.67 2.68 -21.06
CA ASN A 188 -1.91 3.39 -22.31
C ASN A 188 -0.82 4.46 -22.59
N GLU A 189 -0.90 5.15 -23.74
CA GLU A 189 0.08 6.14 -24.19
C GLU A 189 0.29 7.32 -23.22
N VAL A 190 -0.72 7.64 -22.39
CA VAL A 190 -0.63 8.71 -21.38
C VAL A 190 -0.36 8.19 -19.96
N GLY A 191 -0.05 6.87 -19.82
CA GLY A 191 0.39 6.27 -18.57
C GLY A 191 -0.74 5.84 -17.62
N TYR A 192 -1.98 5.72 -18.09
CA TYR A 192 -3.08 5.12 -17.31
C TYR A 192 -3.08 3.61 -17.45
N ILE A 193 -3.41 2.93 -16.34
CA ILE A 193 -3.59 1.48 -16.31
C ILE A 193 -4.88 1.09 -17.05
N ILE A 194 -4.83 0.07 -17.89
CA ILE A 194 -5.95 -0.47 -18.64
C ILE A 194 -6.23 -1.93 -18.23
N PRO A 195 -7.46 -2.25 -17.80
CA PRO A 195 -8.66 -1.41 -17.69
C PRO A 195 -8.61 -0.38 -16.53
N GLY A 196 -7.80 -0.58 -15.50
CA GLY A 196 -7.55 0.37 -14.43
C GLY A 196 -8.78 0.77 -13.61
N LEU A 197 -8.64 1.90 -12.93
CA LEU A 197 -9.69 2.53 -12.11
C LEU A 197 -9.93 4.00 -12.49
N GLY A 198 -9.28 4.50 -13.56
CA GLY A 198 -9.21 5.94 -13.88
C GLY A 198 -8.27 6.66 -12.90
N ASP A 199 -8.54 7.94 -12.62
CA ASP A 199 -7.81 8.67 -11.58
C ASP A 199 -8.37 8.33 -10.20
N ALA A 200 -7.64 7.48 -9.47
CA ALA A 200 -8.06 7.04 -8.14
C ALA A 200 -8.05 8.18 -7.12
N GLY A 201 -7.12 9.13 -7.24
CA GLY A 201 -7.06 10.30 -6.37
C GLY A 201 -8.31 11.16 -6.50
N ASP A 202 -8.69 11.51 -7.71
CA ASP A 202 -9.90 12.30 -7.97
C ASP A 202 -11.17 11.57 -7.51
N LYS A 203 -11.27 10.26 -7.77
CA LYS A 203 -12.40 9.45 -7.31
C LYS A 203 -12.48 9.35 -5.78
N ILE A 204 -11.33 9.23 -5.08
CA ILE A 204 -11.29 9.21 -3.61
C ILE A 204 -11.71 10.55 -3.02
N PHE A 205 -11.24 11.66 -3.59
CA PHE A 205 -11.44 13.00 -3.02
C PHE A 205 -12.62 13.76 -3.63
N GLY A 206 -13.15 13.31 -4.75
CA GLY A 206 -14.24 13.99 -5.45
C GLY A 206 -13.79 15.33 -6.05
N THR A 207 -12.57 15.38 -6.59
CA THR A 207 -11.97 16.59 -7.13
C THR A 207 -12.23 16.81 -8.62
N LYS A 208 -12.97 15.91 -9.25
CA LYS A 208 -13.54 16.05 -10.62
C LYS A 208 -14.99 15.62 -10.64
#